data_8f7802dca4212a6a7916b7fd6dea3e4c
#
_entry.id   8f7802dca4212a6a7916b7fd6dea3e4c
#
_cell.length_a   1.000
_cell.length_b   1.000
_cell.length_c   1.000
_cell.angle_alpha   90.00
_cell.angle_beta   90.00
_cell.angle_gamma   90.00
#
_symmetry.space_group_name_H-M   'P 1'
#
loop_
_entity.id
_entity.type
_entity.pdbx_description
1 polymer ?
#
loop_
_entity_poly.entity_id
_entity_poly.type
_entity_poly.pdbx_seq_one_letter_code
_entity_poly.pdbx_strand_id
1 'polypeptide(L)'
;VIRRMGVNNDDIIAEDVLSSGLLAGALMALIYVLSILVGAQSRGIFELSENGGIALTQIAGHYLGGVGQFILAFTITFACLKTSIGLVTACSETFVKMTNGKISYRTWAILFTVFSFAVSNIGLSAIIEYSVPMLMLIYPPAIALILLAFIGKFFAHDRAVYVATMIGTWAAAIFDCMKTLPASVQTSLRLDVPIAFAEKYLPLFDKNLGWLLPALVGFAIGMVIRSSRKGALVPHA
;
A
#
# COMPACT_ATOMS: atom_id res chain seq x y z
N VAL A 1 15.00 14.45 -1.23
CA VAL A 1 16.04 14.63 -0.21
C VAL A 1 17.41 14.67 -0.86
N ILE A 2 17.85 13.63 -1.59
CA ILE A 2 19.20 13.52 -2.20
C ILE A 2 19.52 14.70 -3.12
N ARG A 3 18.57 15.09 -4.00
CA ARG A 3 18.73 16.30 -4.85
C ARG A 3 18.84 17.59 -4.05
N ARG A 4 18.21 17.69 -2.87
CA ARG A 4 18.38 18.85 -1.96
C ARG A 4 19.75 18.89 -1.29
N MET A 5 20.48 17.77 -1.26
CA MET A 5 21.86 17.66 -0.78
C MET A 5 22.91 18.01 -1.86
N GLY A 6 22.47 18.41 -3.08
CA GLY A 6 23.36 18.84 -4.15
C GLY A 6 23.83 17.72 -5.08
N VAL A 7 23.35 16.49 -4.92
CA VAL A 7 23.64 15.38 -5.84
C VAL A 7 22.67 15.45 -7.02
N ASN A 8 23.19 15.77 -8.20
CA ASN A 8 22.39 15.93 -9.43
C ASN A 8 22.64 14.81 -10.45
N ASN A 9 23.49 13.84 -10.15
CA ASN A 9 23.74 12.70 -11.03
C ASN A 9 22.67 11.63 -10.80
N ASP A 10 21.86 11.36 -11.82
CA ASP A 10 20.74 10.43 -11.75
C ASP A 10 21.18 8.96 -11.52
N ASP A 11 22.37 8.56 -11.99
CA ASP A 11 22.91 7.22 -11.79
C ASP A 11 23.33 7.00 -10.32
N ILE A 12 23.99 7.99 -9.72
CA ILE A 12 24.37 7.93 -8.29
C ILE A 12 23.10 7.92 -7.42
N ILE A 13 22.12 8.73 -7.76
CA ILE A 13 20.82 8.75 -7.04
C ILE A 13 20.15 7.38 -7.13
N ALA A 14 20.13 6.75 -8.30
CA ALA A 14 19.52 5.44 -8.50
C ALA A 14 20.24 4.35 -7.68
N GLU A 15 21.57 4.34 -7.65
CA GLU A 15 22.38 3.40 -6.89
C GLU A 15 22.16 3.56 -5.37
N ASP A 16 22.19 4.79 -4.87
CA ASP A 16 21.93 5.10 -3.46
C ASP A 16 20.52 4.70 -3.02
N VAL A 17 19.51 4.96 -3.86
CA VAL A 17 18.13 4.57 -3.59
C VAL A 17 17.97 3.06 -3.58
N LEU A 18 18.62 2.35 -4.52
CA LEU A 18 18.57 0.89 -4.59
C LEU A 18 19.24 0.27 -3.37
N SER A 19 20.46 0.71 -3.04
CA SER A 19 21.23 0.22 -1.90
C SER A 19 20.50 0.46 -0.57
N SER A 20 20.00 1.69 -0.36
CA SER A 20 19.21 2.04 0.81
C SER A 20 17.90 1.25 0.89
N GLY A 21 17.25 1.03 -0.27
CA GLY A 21 16.03 0.24 -0.37
C GLY A 21 16.24 -1.23 -0.03
N LEU A 22 17.33 -1.83 -0.52
CA LEU A 22 17.70 -3.22 -0.19
C LEU A 22 18.01 -3.39 1.30
N LEU A 23 18.78 -2.47 1.88
CA LEU A 23 19.08 -2.49 3.32
C LEU A 23 17.81 -2.34 4.16
N ALA A 24 16.96 -1.37 3.82
CA ALA A 24 15.69 -1.17 4.51
C ALA A 24 14.78 -2.40 4.38
N GLY A 25 14.70 -3.00 3.18
CA GLY A 25 13.93 -4.22 2.94
C GLY A 25 14.45 -5.41 3.75
N ALA A 26 15.76 -5.60 3.83
CA ALA A 26 16.37 -6.66 4.64
C ALA A 26 16.08 -6.49 6.14
N LEU A 27 16.20 -5.25 6.66
CA LEU A 27 15.87 -4.95 8.06
C LEU A 27 14.39 -5.13 8.36
N MET A 28 13.50 -4.72 7.44
CA MET A 28 12.07 -4.97 7.58
C MET A 28 11.76 -6.46 7.57
N ALA A 29 12.34 -7.24 6.65
CA ALA A 29 12.15 -8.68 6.60
C ALA A 29 12.58 -9.34 7.91
N LEU A 30 13.70 -8.93 8.49
CA LEU A 30 14.16 -9.42 9.79
C LEU A 30 13.14 -9.12 10.90
N ILE A 31 12.63 -7.88 10.96
CA ILE A 31 11.62 -7.48 11.96
C ILE A 31 10.34 -8.32 11.79
N TYR A 32 9.88 -8.54 10.56
CA TYR A 32 8.70 -9.38 10.30
C TYR A 32 8.91 -10.83 10.72
N VAL A 33 10.07 -11.43 10.40
CA VAL A 33 10.40 -12.80 10.81
C VAL A 33 10.39 -12.93 12.34
N LEU A 34 11.06 -12.00 13.04
CA LEU A 34 11.09 -11.99 14.49
C LEU A 34 9.67 -11.81 15.09
N SER A 35 8.86 -10.94 14.52
CA SER A 35 7.48 -10.72 14.95
C SER A 35 6.60 -11.96 14.75
N ILE A 36 6.77 -12.67 13.63
CA ILE A 36 6.08 -13.93 13.36
C ILE A 36 6.51 -15.02 14.36
N LEU A 37 7.80 -15.12 14.64
CA LEU A 37 8.30 -16.09 15.63
C LEU A 37 7.74 -15.83 17.02
N VAL A 38 7.72 -14.57 17.47
CA VAL A 38 7.14 -14.17 18.75
C VAL A 38 5.63 -14.48 18.78
N GLY A 39 4.92 -14.15 17.70
CA GLY A 39 3.49 -14.45 17.58
C GLY A 39 3.20 -15.96 17.56
N ALA A 40 4.05 -16.75 16.89
CA ALA A 40 3.90 -18.21 16.85
C ALA A 40 4.14 -18.85 18.22
N GLN A 41 5.13 -18.39 18.97
CA GLN A 41 5.44 -18.88 20.31
C GLN A 41 4.38 -18.48 21.34
N SER A 42 3.68 -17.38 21.14
CA SER A 42 2.60 -16.93 22.02
C SER A 42 1.30 -17.73 21.87
N ARG A 43 1.16 -18.48 20.77
CA ARG A 43 -0.01 -19.36 20.54
C ARG A 43 -0.06 -20.48 21.60
N GLY A 44 -1.22 -20.61 22.23
CA GLY A 44 -1.43 -21.59 23.32
C GLY A 44 -1.11 -21.05 24.71
N ILE A 45 -0.47 -19.87 24.83
CA ILE A 45 -0.27 -19.17 26.09
C ILE A 45 -1.33 -18.09 26.30
N PHE A 46 -1.71 -17.40 25.19
CA PHE A 46 -2.70 -16.32 25.20
C PHE A 46 -3.87 -16.64 24.27
N GLU A 47 -5.04 -16.11 24.61
CA GLU A 47 -6.19 -16.08 23.71
C GLU A 47 -5.91 -15.16 22.51
N LEU A 48 -6.59 -15.44 21.39
CA LEU A 48 -6.49 -14.60 20.18
C LEU A 48 -7.00 -13.19 20.49
N SER A 49 -6.11 -12.23 20.38
CA SER A 49 -6.42 -10.82 20.59
C SER A 49 -7.08 -10.20 19.36
N GLU A 50 -7.96 -9.23 19.56
CA GLU A 50 -8.64 -8.51 18.48
C GLU A 50 -7.67 -7.79 17.53
N ASN A 51 -6.53 -7.34 18.03
CA ASN A 51 -5.50 -6.69 17.23
C ASN A 51 -4.09 -6.92 17.76
N GLY A 52 -3.09 -6.67 16.91
CA GLY A 52 -1.69 -6.90 17.22
C GLY A 52 -1.14 -6.04 18.38
N GLY A 53 -1.73 -4.88 18.65
CA GLY A 53 -1.32 -4.02 19.77
C GLY A 53 -1.61 -4.68 21.12
N ILE A 54 -2.79 -5.27 21.26
CA ILE A 54 -3.17 -6.03 22.47
C ILE A 54 -2.28 -7.26 22.63
N ALA A 55 -2.07 -8.03 21.56
CA ALA A 55 -1.22 -9.21 21.56
C ALA A 55 0.21 -8.88 22.03
N LEU A 56 0.83 -7.87 21.46
CA LEU A 56 2.18 -7.45 21.83
C LEU A 56 2.27 -6.96 23.28
N THR A 57 1.23 -6.28 23.77
CA THR A 57 1.17 -5.82 25.17
C THR A 57 1.09 -6.99 26.15
N GLN A 58 0.30 -8.02 25.82
CA GLN A 58 0.20 -9.24 26.63
C GLN A 58 1.54 -10.00 26.67
N ILE A 59 2.18 -10.17 25.50
CA ILE A 59 3.48 -10.84 25.39
C ILE A 59 4.56 -10.08 26.18
N ALA A 60 4.67 -8.76 25.96
CA ALA A 60 5.65 -7.94 26.66
C ALA A 60 5.45 -7.96 28.17
N GLY A 61 4.19 -7.92 28.63
CA GLY A 61 3.84 -8.02 30.04
C GLY A 61 4.18 -9.38 30.66
N HIS A 62 3.97 -10.47 29.91
CA HIS A 62 4.26 -11.82 30.37
C HIS A 62 5.77 -12.08 30.58
N TYR A 63 6.59 -11.69 29.58
CA TYR A 63 8.03 -12.00 29.61
C TYR A 63 8.86 -10.98 30.40
N LEU A 64 8.49 -9.71 30.40
CA LEU A 64 9.28 -8.61 30.95
C LEU A 64 8.51 -7.80 32.01
N GLY A 65 7.30 -8.18 32.35
CA GLY A 65 6.46 -7.46 33.32
C GLY A 65 6.17 -6.03 32.92
N GLY A 66 5.99 -5.14 33.89
CA GLY A 66 5.69 -3.72 33.64
C GLY A 66 6.78 -2.97 32.89
N VAL A 67 8.06 -3.38 33.02
CA VAL A 67 9.17 -2.79 32.27
C VAL A 67 9.02 -3.09 30.78
N GLY A 68 8.63 -4.30 30.40
CA GLY A 68 8.38 -4.67 29.02
C GLY A 68 7.24 -3.87 28.38
N GLN A 69 6.16 -3.68 29.13
CA GLN A 69 5.02 -2.86 28.67
C GLN A 69 5.43 -1.40 28.48
N PHE A 70 6.22 -0.85 29.38
CA PHE A 70 6.73 0.52 29.26
C PHE A 70 7.62 0.70 28.02
N ILE A 71 8.59 -0.20 27.80
CA ILE A 71 9.49 -0.18 26.64
C ILE A 71 8.67 -0.30 25.35
N LEU A 72 7.69 -1.21 25.32
CA LEU A 72 6.82 -1.39 24.16
C LEU A 72 6.02 -0.13 23.87
N ALA A 73 5.36 0.46 24.88
CA ALA A 73 4.58 1.68 24.74
C ALA A 73 5.44 2.84 24.22
N PHE A 74 6.63 3.02 24.77
CA PHE A 74 7.59 4.03 24.34
C PHE A 74 7.99 3.82 22.88
N THR A 75 8.39 2.61 22.52
CA THR A 75 8.82 2.25 21.15
C THR A 75 7.71 2.48 20.13
N ILE A 76 6.49 2.00 20.42
CA ILE A 76 5.34 2.18 19.52
C ILE A 76 5.01 3.67 19.36
N THR A 77 4.99 4.44 20.47
CA THR A 77 4.67 5.86 20.41
C THR A 77 5.65 6.62 19.51
N PHE A 78 6.96 6.40 19.67
CA PHE A 78 7.95 7.06 18.83
C PHE A 78 7.93 6.59 17.37
N ALA A 79 7.71 5.31 17.13
CA ALA A 79 7.57 4.79 15.77
C ALA A 79 6.36 5.40 15.06
N CYS A 80 5.20 5.43 15.72
CA CYS A 80 3.98 6.05 15.19
C CYS A 80 4.15 7.54 14.97
N LEU A 81 4.78 8.26 15.92
CA LEU A 81 5.03 9.70 15.80
C LEU A 81 5.91 10.02 14.59
N LYS A 82 7.02 9.29 14.42
CA LYS A 82 7.92 9.46 13.28
C LYS A 82 7.19 9.23 11.94
N THR A 83 6.41 8.15 11.86
CA THR A 83 5.64 7.82 10.66
C THR A 83 4.58 8.89 10.37
N SER A 84 3.85 9.33 11.38
CA SER A 84 2.82 10.36 11.26
C SER A 84 3.40 11.68 10.74
N ILE A 85 4.53 12.14 11.30
CA ILE A 85 5.22 13.34 10.83
C ILE A 85 5.61 13.18 9.36
N GLY A 86 6.18 12.03 8.97
CA GLY A 86 6.59 11.76 7.60
C GLY A 86 5.41 11.81 6.63
N LEU A 87 4.29 11.17 6.98
CA LEU A 87 3.08 11.14 6.15
C LEU A 87 2.44 12.53 6.02
N VAL A 88 2.26 13.26 7.12
CA VAL A 88 1.69 14.61 7.09
C VAL A 88 2.56 15.54 6.24
N THR A 89 3.90 15.42 6.35
CA THR A 89 4.82 16.21 5.53
C THR A 89 4.70 15.87 4.05
N ALA A 90 4.74 14.59 3.69
CA ALA A 90 4.66 14.13 2.31
C ALA A 90 3.32 14.50 1.65
N CYS A 91 2.21 14.30 2.37
CA CYS A 91 0.89 14.71 1.90
C CYS A 91 0.81 16.21 1.70
N SER A 92 1.24 17.00 2.70
CA SER A 92 1.19 18.46 2.62
C SER A 92 2.01 19.01 1.46
N GLU A 93 3.23 18.52 1.23
CA GLU A 93 4.05 18.91 0.08
C GLU A 93 3.40 18.54 -1.26
N THR A 94 2.78 17.37 -1.33
CA THR A 94 2.10 16.91 -2.54
C THR A 94 0.90 17.79 -2.87
N PHE A 95 0.06 18.08 -1.89
CA PHE A 95 -1.13 18.91 -2.07
C PHE A 95 -0.80 20.37 -2.36
N VAL A 96 0.30 20.92 -1.82
CA VAL A 96 0.79 22.24 -2.22
C VAL A 96 1.14 22.27 -3.72
N LYS A 97 1.82 21.23 -4.22
CA LYS A 97 2.14 21.12 -5.65
C LYS A 97 0.87 20.97 -6.51
N MET A 98 -0.09 20.14 -6.08
CA MET A 98 -1.36 19.95 -6.80
C MET A 98 -2.20 21.21 -6.88
N THR A 99 -2.17 22.03 -5.84
CA THR A 99 -2.91 23.31 -5.80
C THR A 99 -2.12 24.49 -6.39
N ASN A 100 -0.98 24.23 -7.05
CA ASN A 100 -0.09 25.26 -7.59
C ASN A 100 0.27 26.35 -6.56
N GLY A 101 0.46 25.96 -5.30
CA GLY A 101 0.83 26.87 -4.22
C GLY A 101 -0.28 27.79 -3.70
N LYS A 102 -1.53 27.65 -4.17
CA LYS A 102 -2.67 28.47 -3.71
C LYS A 102 -2.96 28.33 -2.22
N ILE A 103 -2.71 27.14 -1.67
CA ILE A 103 -2.89 26.84 -0.26
C ILE A 103 -1.52 26.54 0.34
N SER A 104 -1.21 27.16 1.49
CA SER A 104 0.10 27.04 2.12
C SER A 104 0.33 25.63 2.69
N TYR A 105 1.59 25.22 2.78
CA TYR A 105 2.00 23.99 3.45
C TYR A 105 1.45 23.86 4.87
N ARG A 106 1.49 24.97 5.63
CA ARG A 106 1.02 25.00 7.02
C ARG A 106 -0.48 24.69 7.12
N THR A 107 -1.27 25.22 6.19
CA THR A 107 -2.74 24.97 6.15
C THR A 107 -3.02 23.50 5.88
N TRP A 108 -2.34 22.89 4.92
CA TRP A 108 -2.47 21.47 4.63
C TRP A 108 -2.02 20.59 5.80
N ALA A 109 -0.89 20.92 6.43
CA ALA A 109 -0.40 20.17 7.58
C ALA A 109 -1.39 20.21 8.76
N ILE A 110 -1.97 21.37 9.05
CA ILE A 110 -3.00 21.51 10.10
C ILE A 110 -4.24 20.69 9.73
N LEU A 111 -4.72 20.78 8.49
CA LEU A 111 -5.92 20.08 8.04
C LEU A 111 -5.74 18.56 8.17
N PHE A 112 -4.62 18.00 7.70
CA PHE A 112 -4.33 16.57 7.82
C PHE A 112 -4.17 16.14 9.28
N THR A 113 -3.54 16.97 10.11
CA THR A 113 -3.36 16.65 11.54
C THR A 113 -4.71 16.64 12.27
N VAL A 114 -5.57 17.63 12.04
CA VAL A 114 -6.91 17.70 12.65
C VAL A 114 -7.77 16.54 12.18
N PHE A 115 -7.75 16.23 10.88
CA PHE A 115 -8.47 15.08 10.32
C PHE A 115 -7.99 13.76 10.96
N SER A 116 -6.67 13.54 11.01
CA SER A 116 -6.10 12.34 11.63
C SER A 116 -6.44 12.24 13.11
N PHE A 117 -6.44 13.35 13.83
CA PHE A 117 -6.84 13.40 15.23
C PHE A 117 -8.33 13.02 15.40
N ALA A 118 -9.22 13.53 14.56
CA ALA A 118 -10.64 13.17 14.59
C ALA A 118 -10.84 11.68 14.35
N VAL A 119 -10.15 11.10 13.34
CA VAL A 119 -10.23 9.68 13.01
C VAL A 119 -9.63 8.79 14.12
N SER A 120 -8.57 9.25 14.80
CA SER A 120 -7.93 8.45 15.87
C SER A 120 -8.85 8.16 17.06
N ASN A 121 -9.91 8.96 17.25
CA ASN A 121 -10.88 8.75 18.33
C ASN A 121 -11.84 7.57 18.07
N ILE A 122 -11.88 7.01 16.87
CA ILE A 122 -12.76 5.86 16.54
C ILE A 122 -12.22 4.56 17.17
N GLY A 123 -10.93 4.51 17.48
CA GLY A 123 -10.27 3.33 18.04
C GLY A 123 -9.53 2.51 16.98
N LEU A 124 -8.48 1.80 17.44
CA LEU A 124 -7.56 1.08 16.55
C LEU A 124 -8.25 -0.03 15.75
N SER A 125 -9.10 -0.84 16.39
CA SER A 125 -9.80 -1.96 15.73
C SER A 125 -10.69 -1.47 14.59
N ALA A 126 -11.48 -0.41 14.83
CA ALA A 126 -12.32 0.18 13.79
C ALA A 126 -11.49 0.82 12.66
N ILE A 127 -10.39 1.50 12.99
CA ILE A 127 -9.49 2.06 11.98
C ILE A 127 -8.96 0.95 11.07
N ILE A 128 -8.53 -0.17 11.62
CA ILE A 128 -8.04 -1.34 10.85
C ILE A 128 -9.17 -1.86 9.95
N GLU A 129 -10.36 -2.09 10.51
CA GLU A 129 -11.50 -2.64 9.80
C GLU A 129 -11.90 -1.82 8.56
N TYR A 130 -11.89 -0.49 8.66
CA TYR A 130 -12.22 0.39 7.53
C TYR A 130 -11.03 0.71 6.62
N SER A 131 -9.81 0.61 7.13
CA SER A 131 -8.60 0.89 6.33
C SER A 131 -8.24 -0.25 5.40
N VAL A 132 -8.46 -1.51 5.81
CA VAL A 132 -8.10 -2.69 5.00
C VAL A 132 -8.78 -2.67 3.63
N PRO A 133 -10.08 -2.43 3.47
CA PRO A 133 -10.71 -2.33 2.16
C PRO A 133 -10.09 -1.24 1.27
N MET A 134 -9.77 -0.08 1.85
CA MET A 134 -9.12 1.01 1.10
C MET A 134 -7.71 0.62 0.63
N LEU A 135 -6.97 -0.11 1.45
CA LEU A 135 -5.66 -0.62 1.08
C LEU A 135 -5.76 -1.67 -0.04
N MET A 136 -6.75 -2.58 0.03
CA MET A 136 -7.00 -3.56 -1.03
C MET A 136 -7.40 -2.91 -2.37
N LEU A 137 -8.00 -1.72 -2.33
CA LEU A 137 -8.29 -0.95 -3.52
C LEU A 137 -7.03 -0.28 -4.11
N ILE A 138 -6.13 0.24 -3.27
CA ILE A 138 -5.00 1.09 -3.70
C ILE A 138 -3.73 0.27 -3.98
N TYR A 139 -3.46 -0.80 -3.22
CA TYR A 139 -2.22 -1.57 -3.35
C TYR A 139 -2.04 -2.24 -4.72
N PRO A 140 -3.04 -2.95 -5.30
CA PRO A 140 -2.87 -3.56 -6.60
C PRO A 140 -2.46 -2.59 -7.70
N PRO A 141 -3.14 -1.44 -7.89
CA PRO A 141 -2.71 -0.44 -8.85
C PRO A 141 -1.32 0.14 -8.57
N ALA A 142 -0.97 0.37 -7.30
CA ALA A 142 0.34 0.88 -6.93
C ALA A 142 1.46 -0.12 -7.29
N ILE A 143 1.27 -1.41 -6.96
CA ILE A 143 2.22 -2.47 -7.31
C ILE A 143 2.34 -2.61 -8.83
N ALA A 144 1.22 -2.60 -9.56
CA ALA A 144 1.22 -2.67 -11.02
C ALA A 144 1.99 -1.50 -11.64
N LEU A 145 1.82 -0.27 -11.14
CA LEU A 145 2.58 0.90 -11.61
C LEU A 145 4.08 0.77 -11.33
N ILE A 146 4.47 0.28 -10.17
CA ILE A 146 5.88 0.06 -9.83
C ILE A 146 6.49 -0.97 -10.78
N LEU A 147 5.83 -2.11 -10.99
CA LEU A 147 6.28 -3.14 -11.91
C LEU A 147 6.40 -2.61 -13.34
N LEU A 148 5.38 -1.87 -13.82
CA LEU A 148 5.42 -1.25 -15.14
C LEU A 148 6.56 -0.23 -15.27
N ALA A 149 6.88 0.50 -14.20
CA ALA A 149 8.01 1.44 -14.21
C ALA A 149 9.35 0.71 -14.39
N PHE A 150 9.55 -0.44 -13.72
CA PHE A 150 10.75 -1.26 -13.87
C PHE A 150 10.92 -1.83 -15.27
N ILE A 151 9.83 -2.34 -15.87
CA ILE A 151 9.86 -2.94 -17.20
C ILE A 151 9.58 -1.92 -18.32
N GLY A 152 9.37 -0.65 -17.97
CA GLY A 152 9.00 0.42 -18.89
C GLY A 152 9.93 0.60 -20.08
N LYS A 153 11.22 0.33 -19.92
CA LYS A 153 12.21 0.36 -20.98
C LYS A 153 11.89 -0.59 -22.16
N PHE A 154 11.29 -1.75 -21.89
CA PHE A 154 10.94 -2.76 -22.92
C PHE A 154 9.82 -2.31 -23.85
N PHE A 155 8.94 -1.44 -23.37
CA PHE A 155 7.85 -0.91 -24.18
C PHE A 155 7.90 0.62 -24.36
N ALA A 156 9.10 1.22 -24.15
CA ALA A 156 9.39 2.65 -24.32
C ALA A 156 8.39 3.56 -23.57
N HIS A 157 7.95 3.15 -22.38
CA HIS A 157 6.99 3.86 -21.56
C HIS A 157 5.68 4.25 -22.29
N ASP A 158 5.23 3.40 -23.23
CA ASP A 158 4.03 3.68 -24.01
C ASP A 158 2.78 3.79 -23.12
N ARG A 159 2.06 4.92 -23.29
CA ARG A 159 0.87 5.24 -22.51
C ARG A 159 -0.24 4.18 -22.61
N ALA A 160 -0.38 3.54 -23.79
CA ALA A 160 -1.43 2.54 -24.00
C ALA A 160 -1.23 1.32 -23.11
N VAL A 161 0.03 0.91 -22.89
CA VAL A 161 0.36 -0.23 -21.99
C VAL A 161 0.02 0.13 -20.54
N TYR A 162 0.41 1.31 -20.07
CA TYR A 162 0.06 1.77 -18.72
C TYR A 162 -1.45 1.82 -18.51
N VAL A 163 -2.18 2.47 -19.41
CA VAL A 163 -3.63 2.65 -19.28
C VAL A 163 -4.36 1.32 -19.29
N ALA A 164 -4.05 0.43 -20.25
CA ALA A 164 -4.71 -0.87 -20.34
C ALA A 164 -4.45 -1.75 -19.11
N THR A 165 -3.21 -1.80 -18.62
CA THR A 165 -2.87 -2.54 -17.40
C THR A 165 -3.59 -1.97 -16.18
N MET A 166 -3.61 -0.64 -16.05
CA MET A 166 -4.27 0.01 -14.92
C MET A 166 -5.78 -0.22 -14.92
N ILE A 167 -6.45 -0.17 -16.08
CA ILE A 167 -7.88 -0.48 -16.16
C ILE A 167 -8.16 -1.91 -15.67
N GLY A 168 -7.39 -2.90 -16.15
CA GLY A 168 -7.53 -4.28 -15.70
C GLY A 168 -7.31 -4.45 -14.20
N THR A 169 -6.27 -3.81 -13.67
CA THR A 169 -5.93 -3.86 -12.25
C THR A 169 -7.00 -3.20 -11.39
N TRP A 170 -7.49 -2.01 -11.75
CA TRP A 170 -8.54 -1.32 -11.02
C TRP A 170 -9.86 -2.10 -11.00
N ALA A 171 -10.23 -2.67 -12.14
CA ALA A 171 -11.44 -3.48 -12.22
C ALA A 171 -11.44 -4.65 -11.22
N ALA A 172 -10.29 -5.33 -11.07
CA ALA A 172 -10.16 -6.41 -10.10
C ALA A 172 -10.00 -5.91 -8.66
N ALA A 173 -9.26 -4.82 -8.43
CA ALA A 173 -9.08 -4.25 -7.10
C ALA A 173 -10.40 -3.81 -6.45
N ILE A 174 -11.37 -3.40 -7.24
CA ILE A 174 -12.73 -3.09 -6.75
C ILE A 174 -13.37 -4.33 -6.10
N PHE A 175 -13.23 -5.51 -6.71
CA PHE A 175 -13.77 -6.76 -6.14
C PHE A 175 -13.01 -7.18 -4.87
N ASP A 176 -11.68 -7.03 -4.83
CA ASP A 176 -10.87 -7.28 -3.64
C ASP A 176 -11.27 -6.33 -2.49
N CYS A 177 -11.54 -5.07 -2.80
CA CYS A 177 -12.10 -4.09 -1.86
C CYS A 177 -13.47 -4.53 -1.34
N MET A 178 -14.39 -4.92 -2.22
CA MET A 178 -15.75 -5.36 -1.84
C MET A 178 -15.71 -6.55 -0.88
N LYS A 179 -14.81 -7.52 -1.13
CA LYS A 179 -14.66 -8.71 -0.29
C LYS A 179 -14.19 -8.38 1.13
N THR A 180 -13.37 -7.35 1.28
CA THR A 180 -12.77 -6.96 2.58
C THR A 180 -13.58 -5.94 3.36
N LEU A 181 -14.68 -5.42 2.81
CA LEU A 181 -15.59 -4.51 3.52
C LEU A 181 -16.19 -5.19 4.76
N PRO A 182 -16.52 -4.42 5.83
CA PRO A 182 -17.25 -4.94 6.99
C PRO A 182 -18.56 -5.65 6.59
N ALA A 183 -18.90 -6.74 7.27
CA ALA A 183 -20.08 -7.55 6.95
C ALA A 183 -21.38 -6.75 6.92
N SER A 184 -21.51 -5.75 7.80
CA SER A 184 -22.65 -4.82 7.82
C SER A 184 -22.82 -4.04 6.51
N VAL A 185 -21.69 -3.61 5.91
CA VAL A 185 -21.69 -2.86 4.65
C VAL A 185 -21.95 -3.81 3.48
N GLN A 186 -21.33 -5.00 3.48
CA GLN A 186 -21.56 -6.02 2.44
C GLN A 186 -23.03 -6.39 2.34
N THR A 187 -23.69 -6.65 3.46
CA THR A 187 -25.11 -7.01 3.51
C THR A 187 -26.01 -5.84 3.06
N SER A 188 -25.71 -4.62 3.49
CA SER A 188 -26.47 -3.44 3.10
C SER A 188 -26.41 -3.15 1.62
N LEU A 189 -25.27 -3.38 0.99
CA LEU A 189 -25.02 -3.15 -0.44
C LEU A 189 -25.28 -4.39 -1.31
N ARG A 190 -25.71 -5.52 -0.72
CA ARG A 190 -25.93 -6.81 -1.41
C ARG A 190 -24.74 -7.23 -2.28
N LEU A 191 -23.54 -7.16 -1.73
CA LEU A 191 -22.30 -7.43 -2.45
C LEU A 191 -22.04 -8.94 -2.67
N ASP A 192 -22.90 -9.83 -2.18
CA ASP A 192 -22.75 -11.28 -2.30
C ASP A 192 -22.67 -11.72 -3.78
N VAL A 193 -23.49 -11.13 -4.67
CA VAL A 193 -23.51 -11.46 -6.09
C VAL A 193 -22.22 -11.08 -6.79
N PRO A 194 -21.72 -9.82 -6.73
CA PRO A 194 -20.44 -9.47 -7.35
C PRO A 194 -19.24 -10.20 -6.75
N ILE A 195 -19.24 -10.49 -5.44
CA ILE A 195 -18.17 -11.26 -4.80
C ILE A 195 -18.16 -12.70 -5.32
N ALA A 196 -19.32 -13.38 -5.37
CA ALA A 196 -19.44 -14.74 -5.91
C ALA A 196 -19.03 -14.81 -7.40
N PHE A 197 -19.34 -13.78 -8.18
CA PHE A 197 -18.85 -13.67 -9.55
C PHE A 197 -17.32 -13.60 -9.60
N ALA A 198 -16.71 -12.75 -8.77
CA ALA A 198 -15.27 -12.61 -8.72
C ALA A 198 -14.58 -13.91 -8.25
N GLU A 199 -15.12 -14.60 -7.25
CA GLU A 199 -14.61 -15.91 -6.78
C GLU A 199 -14.61 -16.97 -7.87
N LYS A 200 -15.62 -16.95 -8.73
CA LYS A 200 -15.75 -17.92 -9.83
C LYS A 200 -14.79 -17.65 -10.99
N TYR A 201 -14.54 -16.38 -11.33
CA TYR A 201 -13.83 -16.00 -12.55
C TYR A 201 -12.42 -15.46 -12.34
N LEU A 202 -12.08 -14.98 -11.13
CA LEU A 202 -10.76 -14.45 -10.83
C LEU A 202 -9.92 -15.50 -10.09
N PRO A 203 -8.91 -16.08 -10.73
CA PRO A 203 -8.00 -17.01 -10.05
C PRO A 203 -7.22 -16.27 -8.96
N LEU A 204 -6.92 -16.96 -7.85
CA LEU A 204 -6.22 -16.43 -6.70
C LEU A 204 -6.98 -15.32 -5.93
N PHE A 205 -8.27 -15.13 -6.21
CA PHE A 205 -9.11 -14.16 -5.50
C PHE A 205 -9.16 -14.44 -3.99
N ASP A 206 -9.17 -15.73 -3.59
CA ASP A 206 -9.12 -16.13 -2.17
C ASP A 206 -7.87 -15.66 -1.44
N LYS A 207 -6.78 -15.46 -2.19
CA LYS A 207 -5.48 -14.99 -1.66
C LYS A 207 -5.27 -13.48 -1.80
N ASN A 208 -6.32 -12.73 -2.13
CA ASN A 208 -6.26 -11.27 -2.42
C ASN A 208 -5.28 -10.94 -3.57
N LEU A 209 -5.11 -11.87 -4.51
CA LEU A 209 -4.30 -11.72 -5.72
C LEU A 209 -5.15 -11.79 -6.99
N GLY A 210 -6.47 -11.58 -6.87
CA GLY A 210 -7.41 -11.59 -7.98
C GLY A 210 -7.08 -10.57 -9.09
N TRP A 211 -6.39 -9.50 -8.74
CA TRP A 211 -5.97 -8.44 -9.65
C TRP A 211 -4.85 -8.85 -10.62
N LEU A 212 -4.06 -9.89 -10.30
CA LEU A 212 -2.85 -10.25 -11.06
C LEU A 212 -3.19 -10.66 -12.49
N LEU A 213 -4.18 -11.53 -12.68
CA LEU A 213 -4.59 -11.99 -14.01
C LEU A 213 -5.15 -10.84 -14.87
N PRO A 214 -6.13 -10.03 -14.42
CA PRO A 214 -6.59 -8.86 -15.16
C PRO A 214 -5.50 -7.84 -15.48
N ALA A 215 -4.51 -7.66 -14.58
CA ALA A 215 -3.35 -6.82 -14.84
C ALA A 215 -2.50 -7.37 -16.01
N LEU A 216 -2.22 -8.68 -16.02
CA LEU A 216 -1.48 -9.33 -17.11
C LEU A 216 -2.23 -9.27 -18.43
N VAL A 217 -3.55 -9.51 -18.41
CA VAL A 217 -4.39 -9.38 -19.62
C VAL A 217 -4.38 -7.93 -20.12
N GLY A 218 -4.51 -6.96 -19.22
CA GLY A 218 -4.43 -5.54 -19.57
C GLY A 218 -3.07 -5.18 -20.17
N PHE A 219 -1.99 -5.72 -19.62
CA PHE A 219 -0.64 -5.54 -20.15
C PHE A 219 -0.51 -6.12 -21.57
N ALA A 220 -0.98 -7.35 -21.80
CA ALA A 220 -0.98 -7.99 -23.12
C ALA A 220 -1.77 -7.17 -24.14
N ILE A 221 -2.98 -6.72 -23.78
CA ILE A 221 -3.81 -5.85 -24.64
C ILE A 221 -3.07 -4.55 -24.96
N GLY A 222 -2.46 -3.90 -23.97
CA GLY A 222 -1.68 -2.70 -24.16
C GLY A 222 -0.50 -2.90 -25.11
N MET A 223 0.18 -4.03 -25.03
CA MET A 223 1.27 -4.39 -25.95
C MET A 223 0.77 -4.61 -27.37
N VAL A 224 -0.38 -5.24 -27.56
CA VAL A 224 -1.01 -5.41 -28.89
C VAL A 224 -1.38 -4.06 -29.49
N ILE A 225 -2.02 -3.17 -28.71
CA ILE A 225 -2.39 -1.81 -29.17
C ILE A 225 -1.14 -1.03 -29.59
N ARG A 226 -0.06 -1.12 -28.81
CA ARG A 226 1.20 -0.49 -29.15
C ARG A 226 1.77 -1.03 -30.47
N SER A 227 1.78 -2.36 -30.65
CA SER A 227 2.28 -2.99 -31.87
C SER A 227 1.50 -2.57 -33.11
N SER A 228 0.17 -2.53 -33.01
CA SER A 228 -0.71 -2.08 -34.08
C SER A 228 -0.46 -0.62 -34.47
N ARG A 229 -0.19 0.26 -33.50
CA ARG A 229 0.14 1.67 -33.75
C ARG A 229 1.51 1.84 -34.43
N LYS A 230 2.50 1.02 -34.09
CA LYS A 230 3.81 1.05 -34.75
C LYS A 230 3.75 0.57 -36.19
N GLY A 231 2.92 -0.45 -36.47
CA GLY A 231 2.70 -0.93 -37.84
C GLY A 231 1.98 0.08 -38.76
N ALA A 232 1.16 0.98 -38.18
CA ALA A 232 0.47 2.03 -38.94
C ALA A 232 1.35 3.24 -39.29
N LEU A 233 2.55 3.35 -38.69
CA LEU A 233 3.49 4.47 -38.90
C LEU A 233 4.63 4.12 -39.87
N VAL A 234 4.62 2.97 -40.54
CA VAL A 234 5.54 2.64 -41.62
C VAL A 234 4.87 3.08 -42.92
N PRO A 235 5.24 4.22 -43.57
CA PRO A 235 4.79 4.52 -44.92
C PRO A 235 5.42 3.48 -45.84
N HIS A 236 4.60 2.80 -46.62
CA HIS A 236 5.09 2.06 -47.79
C HIS A 236 5.83 3.05 -48.69
N ALA A 237 7.15 3.02 -48.68
CA ALA A 237 8.01 3.60 -49.69
C ALA A 237 8.19 2.62 -50.85
#